data_7f42c4b4e447270485c46901f59a7d13
#
_entry.id   7f42c4b4e447270485c46901f59a7d13
#
_cell.length_a   1.000
_cell.length_b   1.000
_cell.length_c   1.000
_cell.angle_alpha   90.00
_cell.angle_beta   90.00
_cell.angle_gamma   90.00
#
_symmetry.space_group_name_H-M   'P 1'
#
loop_
_entity.id
_entity.type
_entity.pdbx_description
1 polymer ?
#
loop_
_entity_poly.entity_id
_entity_poly.type
_entity_poly.pdbx_seq_one_letter_code
_entity_poly.pdbx_strand_id
1 'polypeptide(L)'
;PHDPAPVGDDAGPVGFALWEADRPGAPAANHALTVQAAPGWSQQHLEDDAGDVADALLAAWQEASGQTIGTPVLKAAHRWRYARVVTPASDDAPVTSSCGRIAVAGDWLGGARIEHAFLSGQRAVAALTTAPN
;
A
#
# COMPACT_ATOMS: atom_id res chain seq x y z
N PRO A 1 14.41 -19.77 -4.30
CA PRO A 1 13.88 -18.48 -3.96
C PRO A 1 13.46 -17.79 -5.24
N HIS A 2 12.15 -17.74 -5.50
CA HIS A 2 11.61 -16.91 -6.56
C HIS A 2 11.67 -15.47 -6.07
N ASP A 3 12.44 -14.65 -6.76
CA ASP A 3 12.35 -13.22 -6.62
C ASP A 3 10.92 -12.83 -7.10
N PRO A 4 10.08 -12.19 -6.27
CA PRO A 4 8.76 -11.76 -6.71
C PRO A 4 8.97 -10.66 -7.76
N ALA A 5 8.98 -11.07 -9.03
CA ALA A 5 9.00 -10.10 -10.11
C ALA A 5 7.73 -9.25 -10.01
N PRO A 6 7.82 -7.93 -10.15
CA PRO A 6 6.64 -7.10 -10.29
C PRO A 6 5.89 -7.59 -11.55
N VAL A 7 4.75 -8.22 -11.34
CA VAL A 7 3.86 -8.61 -12.43
C VAL A 7 3.00 -7.39 -12.73
N GLY A 8 3.44 -6.57 -13.66
CA GLY A 8 2.67 -5.45 -14.14
C GLY A 8 3.56 -4.22 -14.41
N ASP A 9 3.32 -3.58 -15.52
CA ASP A 9 3.72 -2.21 -15.77
C ASP A 9 2.63 -1.28 -15.19
N ASP A 10 2.93 0.01 -15.04
CA ASP A 10 1.95 1.01 -14.57
C ASP A 10 0.72 1.16 -15.51
N ALA A 11 0.70 0.45 -16.62
CA ALA A 11 -0.35 0.50 -17.65
C ALA A 11 -1.43 -0.59 -17.46
N GLY A 12 -1.12 -1.69 -16.75
CA GLY A 12 -2.06 -2.81 -16.52
C GLY A 12 -2.85 -2.69 -15.23
N PRO A 13 -3.86 -3.57 -15.03
CA PRO A 13 -4.63 -3.62 -13.78
C PRO A 13 -3.80 -4.03 -12.54
N VAL A 14 -2.80 -4.89 -12.73
CA VAL A 14 -2.01 -5.50 -11.65
C VAL A 14 -0.72 -4.73 -11.42
N GLY A 15 -0.56 -4.14 -10.24
CA GLY A 15 0.68 -3.48 -9.84
C GLY A 15 1.66 -4.41 -9.10
N PHE A 16 1.14 -5.38 -8.37
CA PHE A 16 1.94 -6.35 -7.62
C PHE A 16 1.14 -7.61 -7.33
N ALA A 17 1.80 -8.75 -7.29
CA ALA A 17 1.18 -10.00 -6.85
C ALA A 17 2.18 -10.86 -6.08
N LEU A 18 1.71 -11.58 -5.06
CA LEU A 18 2.51 -12.44 -4.21
C LEU A 18 1.71 -13.65 -3.77
N TRP A 19 2.29 -14.83 -3.91
CA TRP A 19 1.82 -16.00 -3.17
C TRP A 19 2.26 -15.88 -1.70
N GLU A 20 1.32 -16.01 -0.77
CA GLU A 20 1.64 -15.86 0.66
C GLU A 20 2.61 -16.92 1.18
N ALA A 21 2.68 -18.08 0.52
CA ALA A 21 3.66 -19.13 0.81
C ALA A 21 5.11 -18.69 0.52
N ASP A 22 5.32 -17.70 -0.35
CA ASP A 22 6.65 -17.20 -0.72
C ASP A 22 7.20 -16.18 0.28
N ARG A 23 6.41 -15.77 1.26
CA ARG A 23 6.88 -14.87 2.33
C ARG A 23 7.85 -15.59 3.26
N PRO A 24 8.94 -14.94 3.67
CA PRO A 24 9.85 -15.49 4.66
C PRO A 24 9.11 -15.92 5.94
N GLY A 25 9.24 -17.19 6.32
CA GLY A 25 8.60 -17.75 7.51
C GLY A 25 7.12 -18.13 7.37
N ALA A 26 6.55 -18.01 6.17
CA ALA A 26 5.19 -18.46 5.92
C ALA A 26 5.08 -20.00 5.92
N PRO A 27 3.95 -20.57 6.39
CA PRO A 27 3.69 -21.98 6.24
C PRO A 27 3.61 -22.38 4.76
N ALA A 28 4.28 -23.45 4.36
CA ALA A 28 4.30 -23.95 2.97
C ALA A 28 2.90 -24.34 2.44
N ALA A 29 1.95 -24.60 3.33
CA ALA A 29 0.56 -24.95 2.98
C ALA A 29 -0.35 -23.73 2.77
N ASN A 30 0.19 -22.50 2.80
CA ASN A 30 -0.61 -21.30 2.57
C ASN A 30 -0.74 -21.04 1.06
N HIS A 31 -1.87 -21.45 0.48
CA HIS A 31 -2.20 -21.26 -0.93
C HIS A 31 -2.97 -19.96 -1.19
N ALA A 32 -2.71 -18.89 -0.44
CA ALA A 32 -3.31 -17.59 -0.66
C ALA A 32 -2.48 -16.74 -1.64
N LEU A 33 -3.17 -16.12 -2.58
CA LEU A 33 -2.60 -15.15 -3.52
C LEU A 33 -3.09 -13.75 -3.15
N THR A 34 -2.17 -12.83 -2.92
CA THR A 34 -2.47 -11.40 -2.78
C THR A 34 -2.16 -10.68 -4.08
N VAL A 35 -3.13 -9.98 -4.64
CA VAL A 35 -2.98 -9.13 -5.83
C VAL A 35 -3.28 -7.68 -5.45
N GLN A 36 -2.38 -6.77 -5.76
CA GLN A 36 -2.57 -5.33 -5.59
C GLN A 36 -2.75 -4.69 -6.95
N ALA A 37 -3.82 -3.91 -7.09
CA ALA A 37 -4.07 -3.16 -8.30
C ALA A 37 -3.04 -2.03 -8.49
N ALA A 38 -2.74 -1.71 -9.75
CA ALA A 38 -1.96 -0.54 -10.09
C ALA A 38 -2.69 0.76 -9.68
N PRO A 39 -1.96 1.82 -9.27
CA PRO A 39 -2.58 3.04 -8.76
C PRO A 39 -3.54 3.71 -9.73
N GLY A 40 -3.18 3.78 -11.02
CA GLY A 40 -4.03 4.38 -12.05
C GLY A 40 -5.31 3.59 -12.28
N TRP A 41 -5.21 2.26 -12.33
CA TRP A 41 -6.37 1.38 -12.43
C TRP A 41 -7.27 1.49 -11.19
N SER A 42 -6.67 1.50 -9.98
CA SER A 42 -7.41 1.67 -8.71
C SER A 42 -8.24 2.94 -8.67
N GLN A 43 -7.73 4.05 -9.20
CA GLN A 43 -8.46 5.32 -9.25
C GLN A 43 -9.68 5.26 -10.17
N GLN A 44 -9.58 4.57 -11.30
CA GLN A 44 -10.67 4.43 -12.27
C GLN A 44 -11.79 3.52 -11.75
N HIS A 45 -11.43 2.51 -10.94
CA HIS A 45 -12.33 1.49 -10.40
C HIS A 45 -12.65 1.69 -8.91
N LEU A 46 -12.48 2.91 -8.41
CA LEU A 46 -12.57 3.21 -6.98
C LEU A 46 -13.98 2.97 -6.41
N GLU A 47 -15.02 3.14 -7.21
CA GLU A 47 -16.42 3.00 -6.78
C GLU A 47 -17.07 1.70 -7.28
N ASP A 48 -16.34 0.85 -8.00
CA ASP A 48 -16.86 -0.40 -8.52
C ASP A 48 -17.16 -1.42 -7.40
N ASP A 49 -18.00 -2.38 -7.69
CA ASP A 49 -18.31 -3.47 -6.76
C ASP A 49 -17.07 -4.30 -6.43
N ALA A 50 -16.91 -4.67 -5.17
CA ALA A 50 -15.73 -5.41 -4.72
C ALA A 50 -15.61 -6.81 -5.36
N GLY A 51 -16.73 -7.45 -5.71
CA GLY A 51 -16.74 -8.72 -6.40
C GLY A 51 -16.23 -8.58 -7.83
N ASP A 52 -16.72 -7.56 -8.55
CA ASP A 52 -16.31 -7.27 -9.93
C ASP A 52 -14.81 -6.89 -9.99
N VAL A 53 -14.32 -6.10 -9.01
CA VAL A 53 -12.90 -5.77 -8.86
C VAL A 53 -12.07 -7.02 -8.61
N ALA A 54 -12.52 -7.94 -7.75
CA ALA A 54 -11.82 -9.18 -7.47
C ALA A 54 -11.73 -10.08 -8.71
N ASP A 55 -12.80 -10.15 -9.52
CA ASP A 55 -12.84 -10.91 -10.77
C ASP A 55 -11.89 -10.30 -11.81
N ALA A 56 -11.94 -9.00 -12.00
CA ALA A 56 -11.09 -8.28 -12.94
C ALA A 56 -9.60 -8.44 -12.62
N LEU A 57 -9.22 -8.27 -11.35
CA LEU A 57 -7.83 -8.41 -10.91
C LEU A 57 -7.33 -9.86 -11.03
N LEU A 58 -8.17 -10.85 -10.73
CA LEU A 58 -7.81 -12.26 -10.90
C LEU A 58 -7.58 -12.59 -12.36
N ALA A 59 -8.47 -12.16 -13.25
CA ALA A 59 -8.35 -12.37 -14.70
C ALA A 59 -7.08 -11.72 -15.25
N ALA A 60 -6.82 -10.47 -14.89
CA ALA A 60 -5.62 -9.74 -15.31
C ALA A 60 -4.32 -10.39 -14.79
N TRP A 61 -4.32 -10.89 -13.56
CA TRP A 61 -3.17 -11.60 -13.03
C TRP A 61 -2.92 -12.92 -13.77
N GLN A 62 -3.96 -13.70 -14.05
CA GLN A 62 -3.83 -14.95 -14.82
C GLN A 62 -3.28 -14.69 -16.23
N GLU A 63 -3.75 -13.64 -16.89
CA GLU A 63 -3.25 -13.22 -18.19
C GLU A 63 -1.77 -12.82 -18.13
N ALA A 64 -1.41 -11.94 -17.19
CA ALA A 64 -0.04 -11.44 -17.07
C ALA A 64 0.97 -12.50 -16.62
N SER A 65 0.57 -13.42 -15.73
CA SER A 65 1.44 -14.48 -15.20
C SER A 65 1.48 -15.73 -16.07
N GLY A 66 0.53 -15.93 -16.97
CA GLY A 66 0.32 -17.17 -17.70
C GLY A 66 -0.13 -18.35 -16.82
N GLN A 67 -0.46 -18.10 -15.55
CA GLN A 67 -0.92 -19.10 -14.61
C GLN A 67 -2.43 -19.16 -14.59
N THR A 68 -2.97 -20.36 -14.42
CA THR A 68 -4.42 -20.56 -14.20
C THR A 68 -4.62 -21.17 -12.82
N ILE A 69 -5.45 -20.55 -12.00
CA ILE A 69 -5.89 -21.13 -10.73
C ILE A 69 -7.33 -21.64 -10.89
N GLY A 70 -7.64 -22.72 -10.19
CA GLY A 70 -9.00 -23.24 -10.11
C GLY A 70 -9.93 -22.27 -9.36
N THR A 71 -11.15 -22.71 -9.09
CA THR A 71 -12.11 -21.90 -8.31
C THR A 71 -11.57 -21.66 -6.89
N PRO A 72 -11.29 -20.41 -6.49
CA PRO A 72 -10.80 -20.14 -5.15
C PRO A 72 -11.90 -20.41 -4.10
N VAL A 73 -11.51 -20.93 -2.94
CA VAL A 73 -12.42 -21.14 -1.78
C VAL A 73 -12.90 -19.79 -1.24
N LEU A 74 -12.03 -18.80 -1.26
CA LEU A 74 -12.33 -17.41 -0.90
C LEU A 74 -11.75 -16.48 -1.95
N LYS A 75 -12.55 -15.54 -2.43
CA LYS A 75 -12.15 -14.45 -3.30
C LYS A 75 -12.78 -13.17 -2.78
N ALA A 76 -11.97 -12.17 -2.44
CA ALA A 76 -12.44 -10.91 -1.92
C ALA A 76 -11.50 -9.78 -2.35
N ALA A 77 -12.04 -8.60 -2.61
CA ALA A 77 -11.27 -7.38 -2.78
C ALA A 77 -11.56 -6.41 -1.63
N HIS A 78 -10.54 -5.71 -1.20
CA HIS A 78 -10.66 -4.66 -0.19
C HIS A 78 -10.10 -3.34 -0.74
N ARG A 79 -10.85 -2.28 -0.52
CA ARG A 79 -10.51 -0.94 -0.98
C ARG A 79 -9.80 -0.16 0.13
N TRP A 80 -8.53 0.14 -0.08
CA TRP A 80 -7.74 0.99 0.80
C TRP A 80 -7.70 2.41 0.26
N ARG A 81 -8.77 3.17 0.48
CA ARG A 81 -8.97 4.51 -0.11
C ARG A 81 -7.84 5.50 0.21
N TYR A 82 -7.25 5.41 1.37
CA TYR A 82 -6.20 6.32 1.86
C TYR A 82 -4.87 5.61 2.12
N ALA A 83 -4.56 4.58 1.36
CA ALA A 83 -3.37 3.76 1.57
C ALA A 83 -2.06 4.43 1.12
N ARG A 84 -2.13 5.45 0.29
CA ARG A 84 -0.95 6.09 -0.30
C ARG A 84 -1.09 7.60 -0.33
N VAL A 85 -0.03 8.28 0.10
CA VAL A 85 0.11 9.73 -0.08
C VAL A 85 0.42 10.01 -1.55
N VAL A 86 -0.44 10.75 -2.23
CA VAL A 86 -0.23 11.17 -3.63
C VAL A 86 0.55 12.48 -3.66
N THR A 87 0.16 13.43 -2.81
CA THR A 87 0.84 14.72 -2.66
C THR A 87 1.14 14.93 -1.19
N PRO A 88 2.41 15.07 -0.79
CA PRO A 88 2.77 15.40 0.59
C PRO A 88 2.18 16.75 1.00
N ALA A 89 1.83 16.87 2.27
CA ALA A 89 1.20 18.08 2.79
C ALA A 89 2.20 19.22 3.05
N SER A 90 3.49 18.93 3.21
CA SER A 90 4.54 19.92 3.49
C SER A 90 5.93 19.36 3.11
N ASP A 91 6.95 20.18 3.31
CA ASP A 91 8.38 19.88 3.05
C ASP A 91 9.01 19.14 4.24
N ASP A 92 8.37 18.17 4.83
CA ASP A 92 8.84 17.44 6.01
C ASP A 92 8.83 18.22 7.34
N ALA A 93 8.38 19.45 7.37
CA ALA A 93 8.32 20.23 8.61
C ALA A 93 7.30 19.63 9.58
N PRO A 94 7.61 19.49 10.89
CA PRO A 94 6.65 19.00 11.86
C PRO A 94 5.48 19.98 12.01
N VAL A 95 4.26 19.43 12.05
CA VAL A 95 3.08 20.23 12.34
C VAL A 95 2.87 20.24 13.85
N THR A 96 2.95 21.43 14.45
CA THR A 96 2.78 21.61 15.90
C THR A 96 1.60 22.51 16.22
N SER A 97 0.97 22.27 17.36
CA SER A 97 -0.05 23.18 17.90
C SER A 97 0.56 24.52 18.28
N SER A 98 -0.26 25.57 18.33
CA SER A 98 0.15 26.91 18.76
C SER A 98 0.71 26.96 20.19
N CYS A 99 0.28 26.03 21.05
CA CYS A 99 0.81 25.93 22.43
C CYS A 99 2.10 25.08 22.52
N GLY A 100 2.64 24.55 21.42
CA GLY A 100 3.85 23.75 21.39
C GLY A 100 3.78 22.37 22.07
N ARG A 101 2.60 21.95 22.54
CA ARG A 101 2.42 20.72 23.31
C ARG A 101 1.98 19.52 22.52
N ILE A 102 1.52 19.72 21.29
CA ILE A 102 1.05 18.67 20.40
C ILE A 102 1.81 18.78 19.09
N ALA A 103 2.35 17.66 18.62
CA ALA A 103 2.92 17.54 17.30
C ALA A 103 2.31 16.35 16.57
N VAL A 104 2.16 16.47 15.25
CA VAL A 104 1.65 15.40 14.38
C VAL A 104 2.76 14.96 13.45
N ALA A 105 2.86 13.66 13.24
CA ALA A 105 3.85 13.04 12.39
C ALA A 105 3.21 11.99 11.47
N GLY A 106 3.84 11.72 10.35
CA GLY A 106 3.42 10.69 9.41
C GLY A 106 4.13 10.83 8.06
N ASP A 107 4.02 9.82 7.21
CA ASP A 107 4.53 9.84 5.85
C ASP A 107 3.87 10.93 4.98
N TRP A 108 2.63 11.30 5.29
CA TRP A 108 1.86 12.35 4.60
C TRP A 108 2.51 13.74 4.62
N LEU A 109 3.49 13.96 5.50
CA LEU A 109 4.23 15.22 5.57
C LEU A 109 5.32 15.29 4.50
N GLY A 110 6.12 14.23 4.33
CA GLY A 110 7.30 14.27 3.47
C GLY A 110 7.29 13.34 2.26
N GLY A 111 6.38 12.37 2.23
CA GLY A 111 6.27 11.41 1.11
C GLY A 111 5.86 10.01 1.54
N ALA A 112 5.35 9.24 0.58
CA ALA A 112 4.73 7.94 0.78
C ALA A 112 5.76 6.81 1.02
N ARG A 113 6.64 6.96 2.03
CA ARG A 113 7.64 5.96 2.40
C ARG A 113 7.74 5.81 3.91
N ILE A 114 8.10 4.61 4.36
CA ILE A 114 8.30 4.29 5.78
C ILE A 114 9.38 5.19 6.40
N GLU A 115 10.44 5.49 5.66
CA GLU A 115 11.51 6.39 6.09
C GLU A 115 10.99 7.80 6.39
N HIS A 116 10.06 8.31 5.58
CA HIS A 116 9.45 9.63 5.82
C HIS A 116 8.60 9.62 7.09
N ALA A 117 7.84 8.56 7.34
CA ALA A 117 7.09 8.42 8.58
C ALA A 117 8.01 8.41 9.81
N PHE A 118 9.12 7.66 9.76
CA PHE A 118 10.11 7.59 10.82
C PHE A 118 10.80 8.95 11.08
N LEU A 119 11.31 9.58 10.03
CA LEU A 119 11.96 10.89 10.14
C LEU A 119 10.99 11.98 10.62
N SER A 120 9.74 11.95 10.16
CA SER A 120 8.69 12.84 10.63
C SER A 120 8.43 12.69 12.13
N GLY A 121 8.40 11.46 12.64
CA GLY A 121 8.30 11.17 14.08
C GLY A 121 9.45 11.75 14.88
N GLN A 122 10.70 11.59 14.43
CA GLN A 122 11.88 12.16 15.07
C GLN A 122 11.81 13.69 15.16
N ARG A 123 11.41 14.35 14.05
CA ARG A 123 11.25 15.81 13.99
C ARG A 123 10.14 16.31 14.92
N ALA A 124 9.03 15.58 15.00
CA ALA A 124 7.92 15.91 15.90
C ALA A 124 8.36 15.88 17.38
N VAL A 125 9.12 14.85 17.78
CA VAL A 125 9.68 14.78 19.14
C VAL A 125 10.65 15.93 19.40
N ALA A 126 11.56 16.22 18.46
CA ALA A 126 12.49 17.34 18.60
C ALA A 126 11.77 18.68 18.78
N ALA A 127 10.70 18.91 18.03
CA ALA A 127 9.89 20.14 18.12
C ALA A 127 9.22 20.28 19.50
N LEU A 128 8.73 19.18 20.09
CA LEU A 128 8.13 19.20 21.43
C LEU A 128 9.15 19.43 22.56
N THR A 129 10.39 18.91 22.38
CA THR A 129 11.44 19.03 23.42
C THR A 129 12.14 20.40 23.41
N THR A 130 12.07 21.13 22.29
CA THR A 130 12.67 22.46 22.16
C THR A 130 11.67 23.60 22.43
N ALA A 131 10.38 23.29 22.60
CA ALA A 131 9.37 24.30 22.94
C ALA A 131 9.68 24.89 24.34
N PRO A 132 9.74 26.22 24.49
CA PRO A 132 9.93 26.83 25.81
C PRO A 132 8.72 26.55 26.70
N ASN A 133 9.01 26.23 27.96
CA ASN A 133 7.97 26.05 29.01
C ASN A 133 7.15 27.30 29.24
#